data_5d699681424e4fdb26d68167458e1d2f
#
_entry.id   5d699681424e4fdb26d68167458e1d2f
#
_cell.length_a   1.000
_cell.length_b   1.000
_cell.length_c   1.000
_cell.angle_alpha   90.00
_cell.angle_beta   90.00
_cell.angle_gamma   90.00
#
_symmetry.space_group_name_H-M   'P 1'
#
loop_
_entity.id
_entity.type
_entity.pdbx_description
1 polymer ?
#
loop_
_entity_poly.entity_id
_entity_poly.type
_entity_poly.pdbx_seq_one_letter_code
_entity_poly.pdbx_strand_id
1 'polypeptide(L)'
;MQRVRMGKCTALVGFVAAFLLLCSAQPFQPAPKLYRAKPQDVPPWVEQGNFRFIRLDGGQIESWKAERTWWGDKFSAEQKDVLSHIYDRNFEQMLGLLKQAEFNWIWVTWSSGWSFKDEEENRQNLKKVIARCHENGIHVSAYLSASNMFRKSAFRDDPETKKYGLWMYHIPLFYAGPTKADLQISWDRRLADARKPGWRAYLLRKAELAVDAGVDAIVWDNMIGYNDGLAQLLDDTQRMAERKARETGRPKAMVYANIHISPDRFAINDIDDVIWEEDGKDTPGIWNGKWQVDNARKIKFLNGEKQPWQPLKYENDLYHCGPRERCIPSPAEQKLSIAEACAFGAATSRNIEGRFLSALIKGEPEAREAWKAIAQYNHFLVEHQELYHQAAPVARIALISAEPHNPLADEFLKQSVFFETKVLAHLDKGVPLEQFKVLVIPSDLPKPNGEQKARLDRFTAGGGVIIRAGKEGAAIASRAEAAAGGPRLSLEPRGYVLGQLTRKPDGRTLILHLLNYNHQAPAENVKIRLELSGLVSDLSRWEVNVLSPDAAQPEFASLSLYGSVCEFTLRRIEHYTAVTLSATAAR
;
A
#
# COMPACT_ATOMS: atom_id res chain seq x y z
N MET A 1 -0.07 54.03 -12.16
CA MET A 1 -0.41 53.16 -13.30
C MET A 1 0.88 52.54 -13.82
N GLN A 2 1.22 51.33 -13.35
CA GLN A 2 2.35 50.55 -13.87
C GLN A 2 1.80 49.26 -14.50
N ARG A 3 2.01 49.12 -15.80
CA ARG A 3 1.67 47.90 -16.55
C ARG A 3 2.67 46.80 -16.18
N VAL A 4 2.22 45.80 -15.39
CA VAL A 4 2.96 44.57 -15.15
C VAL A 4 2.83 43.68 -16.40
N ARG A 5 3.97 43.37 -17.01
CA ARG A 5 4.07 42.53 -18.22
C ARG A 5 3.67 41.09 -17.94
N MET A 6 2.58 40.64 -18.54
CA MET A 6 2.06 39.27 -18.55
C MET A 6 2.87 38.33 -19.48
N GLY A 7 4.17 38.44 -19.54
CA GLY A 7 4.99 37.65 -20.46
C GLY A 7 5.66 36.40 -19.90
N LYS A 8 5.58 36.17 -18.58
CA LYS A 8 6.32 35.06 -17.95
C LYS A 8 5.49 33.81 -17.59
N CYS A 9 4.17 33.89 -17.60
CA CYS A 9 3.33 32.72 -17.30
C CYS A 9 3.15 31.76 -18.49
N THR A 10 3.16 32.26 -19.71
CA THR A 10 2.98 31.45 -20.94
C THR A 10 4.17 30.52 -21.21
N ALA A 11 5.38 30.92 -20.84
CA ALA A 11 6.56 30.07 -20.99
C ALA A 11 6.56 28.88 -20.00
N LEU A 12 6.00 29.05 -18.80
CA LEU A 12 5.95 28.00 -17.78
C LEU A 12 4.93 26.90 -18.14
N VAL A 13 3.77 27.28 -18.67
CA VAL A 13 2.72 26.34 -19.11
C VAL A 13 3.19 25.56 -20.36
N GLY A 14 3.90 26.20 -21.27
CA GLY A 14 4.51 25.52 -22.42
C GLY A 14 5.60 24.51 -22.00
N PHE A 15 6.34 24.79 -20.95
CA PHE A 15 7.39 23.90 -20.44
C PHE A 15 6.82 22.66 -19.72
N VAL A 16 5.73 22.81 -18.98
CA VAL A 16 5.02 21.70 -18.32
C VAL A 16 4.33 20.79 -19.35
N ALA A 17 3.72 21.38 -20.38
CA ALA A 17 3.12 20.62 -21.48
C ALA A 17 4.17 19.88 -22.32
N ALA A 18 5.33 20.51 -22.59
CA ALA A 18 6.45 19.87 -23.27
C ALA A 18 7.09 18.77 -22.41
N PHE A 19 7.07 18.91 -21.08
CA PHE A 19 7.53 17.89 -20.14
C PHE A 19 6.63 16.65 -20.16
N LEU A 20 5.31 16.83 -20.16
CA LEU A 20 4.34 15.75 -20.28
C LEU A 20 4.41 15.05 -21.67
N LEU A 21 4.71 15.81 -22.73
CA LEU A 21 4.86 15.26 -24.08
C LEU A 21 6.21 14.54 -24.30
N LEU A 22 7.29 14.96 -23.64
CA LEU A 22 8.59 14.29 -23.72
C LEU A 22 8.67 13.02 -22.85
N CYS A 23 7.84 12.90 -21.80
CA CYS A 23 7.65 11.66 -21.07
C CYS A 23 6.84 10.61 -21.88
N SER A 24 6.22 11.00 -22.98
CA SER A 24 5.50 10.09 -23.88
C SER A 24 6.39 9.42 -24.94
N ALA A 25 7.73 9.51 -24.81
CA ALA A 25 8.67 8.88 -25.71
C ALA A 25 8.62 7.36 -25.56
N GLN A 26 7.96 6.71 -26.46
CA GLN A 26 7.75 5.29 -26.69
C GLN A 26 7.45 4.48 -25.40
N PRO A 27 6.21 4.04 -25.23
CA PRO A 27 5.87 3.16 -24.11
C PRO A 27 6.74 1.90 -24.19
N PHE A 28 7.37 1.56 -23.07
CA PHE A 28 7.92 0.24 -22.87
C PHE A 28 6.78 -0.76 -23.14
N GLN A 29 6.91 -1.56 -24.17
CA GLN A 29 6.03 -2.70 -24.40
C GLN A 29 6.72 -3.95 -23.87
N PRO A 30 6.48 -4.35 -22.61
CA PRO A 30 6.90 -5.66 -22.17
C PRO A 30 6.19 -6.69 -23.04
N ALA A 31 6.89 -7.78 -23.36
CA ALA A 31 6.24 -8.94 -23.96
C ALA A 31 5.01 -9.29 -23.12
N PRO A 32 3.87 -9.69 -23.74
CA PRO A 32 2.66 -10.06 -23.02
C PRO A 32 3.01 -11.14 -22.00
N LYS A 33 3.06 -10.78 -20.73
CA LYS A 33 3.34 -11.73 -19.64
C LYS A 33 2.02 -12.32 -19.19
N LEU A 34 1.89 -13.62 -19.32
CA LEU A 34 0.98 -14.44 -18.54
C LEU A 34 1.21 -14.15 -17.05
N TYR A 35 0.22 -14.39 -16.18
CA TYR A 35 0.45 -14.38 -14.74
C TYR A 35 1.73 -15.16 -14.44
N ARG A 36 2.67 -14.47 -13.77
CA ARG A 36 3.94 -15.08 -13.40
C ARG A 36 3.66 -16.21 -12.42
N ALA A 37 4.22 -17.39 -12.69
CA ALA A 37 4.17 -18.48 -11.72
C ALA A 37 4.85 -18.04 -10.42
N LYS A 38 4.31 -18.49 -9.28
CA LYS A 38 4.93 -18.24 -7.98
C LYS A 38 6.38 -18.70 -8.01
N PRO A 39 7.34 -17.85 -7.64
CA PRO A 39 8.73 -18.27 -7.48
C PRO A 39 8.83 -19.39 -6.44
N GLN A 40 9.70 -20.37 -6.68
CA GLN A 40 9.88 -21.49 -5.75
C GLN A 40 10.57 -21.09 -4.44
N ASP A 41 11.23 -19.94 -4.45
CA ASP A 41 12.08 -19.41 -3.38
C ASP A 41 11.47 -18.24 -2.61
N VAL A 42 10.14 -18.08 -2.67
CA VAL A 42 9.43 -17.07 -1.85
C VAL A 42 9.60 -17.45 -0.37
N PRO A 43 10.13 -16.56 0.48
CA PRO A 43 10.31 -16.86 1.89
C PRO A 43 8.98 -17.14 2.60
N PRO A 44 8.93 -18.09 3.55
CA PRO A 44 7.68 -18.45 4.24
C PRO A 44 6.97 -17.28 4.92
N TRP A 45 7.70 -16.32 5.47
CA TRP A 45 7.13 -15.15 6.11
C TRP A 45 6.38 -14.24 5.12
N VAL A 46 6.79 -14.25 3.85
CA VAL A 46 6.10 -13.52 2.77
C VAL A 46 4.83 -14.24 2.36
N GLU A 47 4.88 -15.56 2.24
CA GLU A 47 3.70 -16.37 1.90
C GLU A 47 2.59 -16.25 2.93
N GLN A 48 2.94 -16.15 4.20
CA GLN A 48 1.98 -15.99 5.28
C GLN A 48 1.23 -14.66 5.22
N GLY A 49 1.80 -13.63 4.57
CA GLY A 49 1.15 -12.34 4.35
C GLY A 49 0.82 -11.54 5.62
N ASN A 50 1.31 -11.98 6.78
CA ASN A 50 1.01 -11.38 8.08
C ASN A 50 2.03 -10.30 8.43
N PHE A 51 2.21 -9.33 7.52
CA PHE A 51 3.13 -8.24 7.79
C PHE A 51 2.48 -7.16 8.63
N ARG A 52 3.27 -6.67 9.56
CA ARG A 52 3.07 -5.41 10.25
C ARG A 52 4.32 -4.60 9.98
N PHE A 53 4.26 -3.90 8.86
CA PHE A 53 5.37 -3.13 8.34
C PHE A 53 5.38 -1.72 8.90
N ILE A 54 6.57 -1.19 9.14
CA ILE A 54 6.76 0.20 9.52
C ILE A 54 7.94 0.81 8.77
N ARG A 55 7.71 2.02 8.27
CA ARG A 55 8.73 2.93 7.78
C ARG A 55 9.02 3.96 8.84
N LEU A 56 10.29 4.09 9.19
CA LEU A 56 10.77 5.10 10.12
C LEU A 56 11.43 6.23 9.33
N ASP A 57 10.92 7.44 9.49
CA ASP A 57 11.49 8.61 8.84
C ASP A 57 12.70 9.09 9.64
N GLY A 58 13.88 8.79 9.14
CA GLY A 58 15.13 9.15 9.84
C GLY A 58 16.30 8.23 9.52
N GLY A 59 17.41 8.41 10.24
CA GLY A 59 18.54 7.50 10.23
C GLY A 59 19.57 7.67 9.13
N GLN A 60 19.40 8.57 8.18
CA GLN A 60 20.47 8.95 7.27
C GLN A 60 21.30 10.08 7.87
N ILE A 61 22.30 9.71 8.66
CA ILE A 61 23.18 10.66 9.35
C ILE A 61 23.73 11.73 8.40
N GLU A 62 24.19 11.32 7.22
CA GLU A 62 24.74 12.26 6.23
C GLU A 62 23.72 13.26 5.71
N SER A 63 22.49 12.83 5.49
CA SER A 63 21.41 13.72 5.10
C SER A 63 21.09 14.74 6.18
N TRP A 64 21.03 14.31 7.44
CA TRP A 64 20.72 15.17 8.58
C TRP A 64 21.89 16.09 8.98
N LYS A 65 23.13 15.59 9.03
CA LYS A 65 24.34 16.39 9.31
C LYS A 65 24.57 17.47 8.25
N ALA A 66 24.25 17.17 7.01
CA ALA A 66 24.47 18.10 5.90
C ALA A 66 23.34 19.11 5.69
N GLU A 67 22.31 19.13 6.56
CA GLU A 67 21.07 19.91 6.38
C GLU A 67 20.43 19.67 4.98
N ARG A 68 20.65 18.50 4.41
CA ARG A 68 20.34 18.14 3.03
C ARG A 68 19.13 17.25 2.92
N THR A 69 18.22 17.31 3.90
CA THR A 69 16.96 16.58 3.84
C THR A 69 15.90 17.45 3.18
N TRP A 70 14.93 16.82 2.55
CA TRP A 70 13.69 17.45 2.09
C TRP A 70 12.98 18.25 3.19
N TRP A 71 13.33 17.96 4.43
CA TRP A 71 12.65 18.35 5.64
C TRP A 71 13.47 19.33 6.46
N GLY A 72 14.67 19.72 5.99
CA GLY A 72 15.66 20.45 6.80
C GLY A 72 15.11 21.63 7.59
N ASP A 73 14.19 22.37 7.00
CA ASP A 73 13.59 23.56 7.65
C ASP A 73 12.29 23.23 8.42
N LYS A 74 11.76 22.00 8.32
CA LYS A 74 10.54 21.58 8.97
C LYS A 74 10.75 21.00 10.36
N PHE A 75 11.99 20.71 10.73
CA PHE A 75 12.35 20.10 11.99
C PHE A 75 13.19 21.05 12.85
N SER A 76 12.91 21.08 14.14
CA SER A 76 13.78 21.76 15.12
C SER A 76 15.14 21.07 15.20
N ALA A 77 16.15 21.76 15.75
CA ALA A 77 17.47 21.18 15.97
C ALA A 77 17.40 19.90 16.84
N GLU A 78 16.53 19.90 17.85
CA GLU A 78 16.30 18.75 18.72
C GLU A 78 15.67 17.56 17.98
N GLN A 79 14.68 17.81 17.11
CA GLN A 79 14.08 16.77 16.28
C GLN A 79 15.11 16.16 15.30
N LYS A 80 15.91 17.02 14.67
CA LYS A 80 17.02 16.57 13.79
C LYS A 80 18.01 15.70 14.55
N ASP A 81 18.35 16.04 15.77
CA ASP A 81 19.24 15.26 16.60
C ASP A 81 18.68 13.86 16.92
N VAL A 82 17.40 13.79 17.31
CA VAL A 82 16.72 12.49 17.52
C VAL A 82 16.71 11.65 16.27
N LEU A 83 16.31 12.22 15.14
CA LEU A 83 16.11 11.50 13.87
C LEU A 83 17.42 11.06 13.22
N SER A 84 18.49 11.86 13.32
CA SER A 84 19.80 11.47 12.80
C SER A 84 20.40 10.27 13.55
N HIS A 85 19.95 10.03 14.78
CA HIS A 85 20.44 8.97 15.65
C HIS A 85 19.44 7.83 15.89
N ILE A 86 18.46 7.66 15.02
CA ILE A 86 17.44 6.62 15.18
C ILE A 86 18.02 5.20 15.01
N TYR A 87 19.11 5.04 14.23
CA TYR A 87 19.77 3.77 13.96
C TYR A 87 21.09 3.56 14.74
N ASP A 88 21.37 4.43 15.71
CA ASP A 88 22.49 4.25 16.64
C ASP A 88 22.04 4.42 18.09
N ARG A 89 22.23 5.57 18.73
CA ARG A 89 21.95 5.77 20.17
C ARG A 89 20.48 5.62 20.57
N ASN A 90 19.52 5.87 19.66
CA ASN A 90 18.10 5.75 19.92
C ASN A 90 17.51 4.39 19.47
N PHE A 91 18.35 3.52 18.87
CA PHE A 91 17.82 2.31 18.23
C PHE A 91 17.24 1.30 19.22
N GLU A 92 17.89 1.08 20.36
CA GLU A 92 17.40 0.11 21.37
C GLU A 92 16.05 0.57 21.96
N GLN A 93 15.85 1.87 22.16
CA GLN A 93 14.54 2.39 22.56
C GLN A 93 13.50 2.19 21.45
N MET A 94 13.86 2.46 20.19
CA MET A 94 13.00 2.22 19.04
C MET A 94 12.66 0.74 18.90
N LEU A 95 13.63 -0.16 19.04
CA LEU A 95 13.43 -1.61 19.00
C LEU A 95 12.44 -2.07 20.09
N GLY A 96 12.52 -1.50 21.29
CA GLY A 96 11.55 -1.74 22.37
C GLY A 96 10.12 -1.33 21.96
N LEU A 97 9.97 -0.18 21.32
CA LEU A 97 8.67 0.29 20.81
C LEU A 97 8.15 -0.61 19.67
N LEU A 98 9.01 -1.02 18.74
CA LEU A 98 8.64 -1.93 17.66
C LEU A 98 8.11 -3.26 18.19
N LYS A 99 8.78 -3.83 19.20
CA LYS A 99 8.34 -5.06 19.87
C LYS A 99 7.02 -4.88 20.60
N GLN A 100 6.86 -3.79 21.34
CA GLN A 100 5.61 -3.47 22.03
C GLN A 100 4.42 -3.39 21.07
N ALA A 101 4.63 -2.85 19.88
CA ALA A 101 3.62 -2.73 18.82
C ALA A 101 3.63 -3.90 17.83
N GLU A 102 4.37 -4.97 18.13
CA GLU A 102 4.43 -6.22 17.35
C GLU A 102 4.73 -6.03 15.86
N PHE A 103 5.51 -5.00 15.52
CA PHE A 103 6.02 -4.88 14.16
C PHE A 103 7.01 -6.00 13.87
N ASN A 104 6.84 -6.63 12.72
CA ASN A 104 7.68 -7.74 12.28
C ASN A 104 8.45 -7.46 10.98
N TRP A 105 8.31 -6.25 10.44
CA TRP A 105 9.04 -5.83 9.25
C TRP A 105 9.28 -4.32 9.27
N ILE A 106 10.53 -3.91 9.08
CA ILE A 106 10.91 -2.50 8.95
C ILE A 106 11.66 -2.25 7.65
N TRP A 107 11.72 -1.02 7.23
CA TRP A 107 12.70 -0.62 6.25
C TRP A 107 13.78 0.29 6.88
N VAL A 108 15.00 0.18 6.36
CA VAL A 108 16.11 1.06 6.69
C VAL A 108 16.59 1.77 5.43
N THR A 109 16.93 3.04 5.54
CA THR A 109 17.41 3.80 4.40
C THR A 109 18.88 3.47 4.12
N TRP A 110 19.09 2.53 3.18
CA TRP A 110 20.41 2.04 2.80
C TRP A 110 21.14 3.00 1.87
N SER A 111 20.45 3.56 0.88
CA SER A 111 21.01 4.53 -0.07
C SER A 111 19.95 5.48 -0.60
N SER A 112 20.14 6.78 -0.43
CA SER A 112 19.31 7.83 -1.05
C SER A 112 19.91 8.44 -2.31
N GLY A 113 21.07 7.93 -2.78
CA GLY A 113 21.74 8.44 -3.97
C GLY A 113 23.00 9.27 -3.66
N TRP A 114 23.55 9.19 -2.44
CA TRP A 114 24.88 9.70 -2.10
C TRP A 114 25.98 8.79 -2.66
N SER A 115 27.25 9.22 -2.59
CA SER A 115 28.40 8.37 -2.94
C SER A 115 28.53 7.18 -2.00
N PHE A 116 29.26 6.14 -2.42
CA PHE A 116 29.60 5.02 -1.54
C PHE A 116 30.31 5.48 -0.24
N LYS A 117 31.17 6.48 -0.37
CA LYS A 117 31.95 7.01 0.76
C LYS A 117 31.05 7.73 1.76
N ASP A 118 30.16 8.61 1.28
CA ASP A 118 29.28 9.38 2.17
C ASP A 118 28.22 8.49 2.88
N GLU A 119 27.88 7.34 2.31
CA GLU A 119 26.94 6.39 2.92
C GLU A 119 27.61 5.31 3.78
N GLU A 120 28.95 5.26 3.86
CA GLU A 120 29.65 4.16 4.54
C GLU A 120 29.35 4.09 6.04
N GLU A 121 29.39 5.23 6.75
CA GLU A 121 29.08 5.28 8.19
C GLU A 121 27.66 4.76 8.45
N ASN A 122 26.69 5.20 7.63
CA ASN A 122 25.32 4.73 7.73
C ASN A 122 25.21 3.22 7.50
N ARG A 123 25.88 2.67 6.48
CA ARG A 123 25.89 1.23 6.21
C ARG A 123 26.44 0.41 7.37
N GLN A 124 27.49 0.89 8.04
CA GLN A 124 28.07 0.18 9.21
C GLN A 124 27.08 0.16 10.39
N ASN A 125 26.35 1.25 10.62
CA ASN A 125 25.31 1.29 11.63
C ASN A 125 24.15 0.36 11.26
N LEU A 126 23.70 0.38 10.01
CA LEU A 126 22.59 -0.44 9.53
C LEU A 126 22.87 -1.95 9.61
N LYS A 127 24.14 -2.39 9.44
CA LYS A 127 24.51 -3.81 9.68
C LYS A 127 24.17 -4.24 11.11
N LYS A 128 24.43 -3.37 12.10
CA LYS A 128 24.10 -3.65 13.51
C LYS A 128 22.58 -3.67 13.70
N VAL A 129 21.86 -2.71 13.09
CA VAL A 129 20.39 -2.65 13.12
C VAL A 129 19.78 -3.93 12.55
N ILE A 130 20.25 -4.39 11.39
CA ILE A 130 19.77 -5.62 10.75
C ILE A 130 19.95 -6.82 11.69
N ALA A 131 21.15 -7.01 12.25
CA ALA A 131 21.41 -8.10 13.19
C ALA A 131 20.47 -8.03 14.41
N ARG A 132 20.31 -6.85 15.02
CA ARG A 132 19.44 -6.67 16.18
C ARG A 132 17.96 -6.91 15.85
N CYS A 133 17.51 -6.50 14.65
CA CYS A 133 16.16 -6.81 14.17
C CYS A 133 15.93 -8.31 14.06
N HIS A 134 16.85 -9.03 13.42
CA HIS A 134 16.76 -10.49 13.26
C HIS A 134 16.76 -11.23 14.59
N GLU A 135 17.58 -10.83 15.56
CA GLU A 135 17.56 -11.38 16.93
C GLU A 135 16.18 -11.24 17.61
N ASN A 136 15.36 -10.31 17.14
CA ASN A 136 14.02 -10.04 17.66
C ASN A 136 12.89 -10.46 16.70
N GLY A 137 13.18 -11.25 15.65
CA GLY A 137 12.19 -11.74 14.70
C GLY A 137 11.61 -10.66 13.77
N ILE A 138 12.32 -9.56 13.58
CA ILE A 138 11.92 -8.44 12.72
C ILE A 138 12.70 -8.51 11.41
N HIS A 139 11.98 -8.61 10.29
CA HIS A 139 12.57 -8.55 8.95
C HIS A 139 12.96 -7.13 8.55
N VAL A 140 13.95 -7.00 7.69
CA VAL A 140 14.49 -5.70 7.29
C VAL A 140 14.54 -5.55 5.77
N SER A 141 13.93 -4.48 5.25
CA SER A 141 14.12 -4.03 3.87
C SER A 141 15.18 -2.95 3.80
N ALA A 142 16.05 -3.04 2.82
CA ALA A 142 16.94 -1.96 2.44
C ALA A 142 16.26 -1.06 1.40
N TYR A 143 16.05 0.20 1.76
CA TYR A 143 15.60 1.23 0.84
C TYR A 143 16.76 1.74 -0.01
N LEU A 144 16.55 1.76 -1.32
CA LEU A 144 17.47 2.35 -2.29
C LEU A 144 16.71 3.26 -3.26
N SER A 145 17.29 4.41 -3.55
CA SER A 145 16.73 5.32 -4.55
C SER A 145 17.24 4.96 -5.95
N ALA A 146 16.32 4.65 -6.86
CA ALA A 146 16.63 4.20 -8.22
C ALA A 146 17.16 5.32 -9.13
N SER A 147 16.55 6.52 -9.04
CA SER A 147 16.84 7.61 -9.96
C SER A 147 17.60 8.77 -9.34
N ASN A 148 17.71 8.83 -8.01
CA ASN A 148 18.34 9.96 -7.35
C ASN A 148 19.85 9.86 -7.31
N MET A 149 20.50 10.99 -7.56
CA MET A 149 21.94 11.15 -7.45
C MET A 149 22.25 12.53 -6.87
N PHE A 150 22.96 12.57 -5.73
CA PHE A 150 23.45 13.83 -5.18
C PHE A 150 24.78 14.19 -5.82
N ARG A 151 24.72 15.17 -6.71
CA ARG A 151 25.82 15.54 -7.62
C ARG A 151 27.13 15.83 -6.91
N LYS A 152 27.11 16.67 -5.86
CA LYS A 152 28.34 17.06 -5.15
C LYS A 152 29.05 15.88 -4.54
N SER A 153 28.29 14.96 -3.97
CA SER A 153 28.78 13.71 -3.38
C SER A 153 29.25 12.74 -4.46
N ALA A 154 28.33 12.35 -5.36
CA ALA A 154 28.60 11.34 -6.37
C ALA A 154 29.73 11.74 -7.33
N PHE A 155 29.77 13.02 -7.78
CA PHE A 155 30.79 13.48 -8.74
C PHE A 155 32.17 13.66 -8.12
N ARG A 156 32.24 13.88 -6.80
CA ARG A 156 33.51 13.96 -6.06
C ARG A 156 34.17 12.60 -5.92
N ASP A 157 33.38 11.61 -5.49
CA ASP A 157 33.91 10.30 -5.08
C ASP A 157 33.84 9.26 -6.21
N ASP A 158 32.82 9.35 -7.06
CA ASP A 158 32.54 8.44 -8.18
C ASP A 158 32.39 9.24 -9.49
N PRO A 159 33.47 9.81 -10.08
CA PRO A 159 33.40 10.72 -11.23
C PRO A 159 32.68 10.15 -12.46
N GLU A 160 32.67 8.82 -12.62
CA GLU A 160 31.98 8.12 -13.69
C GLU A 160 30.46 8.39 -13.67
N THR A 161 29.89 8.69 -12.50
CA THR A 161 28.46 8.96 -12.33
C THR A 161 27.99 10.18 -13.12
N LYS A 162 28.90 11.10 -13.46
CA LYS A 162 28.61 12.27 -14.32
C LYS A 162 28.01 11.87 -15.66
N LYS A 163 28.37 10.69 -16.19
CA LYS A 163 27.89 10.18 -17.49
C LYS A 163 26.44 9.70 -17.45
N TYR A 164 25.89 9.50 -16.25
CA TYR A 164 24.57 8.89 -16.06
C TYR A 164 23.47 9.91 -15.76
N GLY A 165 23.84 11.13 -15.40
CA GLY A 165 22.89 12.20 -15.11
C GLY A 165 22.06 12.58 -16.34
N LEU A 166 20.75 12.76 -16.13
CA LEU A 166 19.86 13.37 -17.12
C LEU A 166 20.01 14.89 -17.05
N TRP A 167 20.54 15.47 -18.10
CA TRP A 167 20.94 16.88 -18.15
C TRP A 167 19.80 17.87 -17.92
N MET A 168 18.57 17.47 -18.24
CA MET A 168 17.40 18.34 -18.23
C MET A 168 16.55 18.28 -16.97
N TYR A 169 16.83 17.36 -16.07
CA TYR A 169 15.95 17.13 -14.93
C TYR A 169 16.66 17.43 -13.61
N HIS A 170 16.54 18.68 -13.19
CA HIS A 170 16.54 18.99 -11.77
C HIS A 170 15.21 18.50 -11.21
N ILE A 171 15.17 17.90 -10.04
CA ILE A 171 13.91 17.57 -9.34
C ILE A 171 13.32 18.80 -8.58
N PRO A 172 13.53 20.07 -8.96
CA PRO A 172 12.99 21.21 -8.24
C PRO A 172 11.47 21.34 -8.34
N LEU A 173 10.86 20.76 -9.38
CA LEU A 173 9.45 21.04 -9.70
C LEU A 173 8.45 20.23 -8.87
N PHE A 174 8.84 19.06 -8.37
CA PHE A 174 7.93 18.19 -7.61
C PHE A 174 8.09 18.32 -6.10
N TYR A 175 9.25 18.78 -5.61
CA TYR A 175 9.60 18.74 -4.20
C TYR A 175 10.26 20.04 -3.69
N ALA A 176 10.34 21.10 -4.51
CA ALA A 176 10.80 22.39 -4.03
C ALA A 176 9.72 22.96 -3.11
N GLY A 177 9.93 22.84 -1.81
CA GLY A 177 9.25 23.69 -0.86
C GLY A 177 9.57 25.17 -1.15
N PRO A 178 8.85 26.11 -0.53
CA PRO A 178 8.99 27.53 -0.80
C PRO A 178 10.27 28.16 -0.25
N THR A 179 11.14 27.40 0.42
CA THR A 179 12.32 27.94 1.08
C THR A 179 13.57 27.94 0.21
N LYS A 180 14.52 28.83 0.55
CA LYS A 180 15.83 28.90 -0.16
C LYS A 180 16.65 27.63 0.06
N ALA A 181 16.51 26.95 1.18
CA ALA A 181 17.18 25.70 1.49
C ALA A 181 16.65 24.55 0.64
N ASP A 182 15.33 24.45 0.45
CA ASP A 182 14.71 23.47 -0.45
C ASP A 182 15.20 23.62 -1.88
N LEU A 183 15.35 24.85 -2.37
CA LEU A 183 15.91 25.13 -3.68
C LEU A 183 17.37 24.68 -3.79
N GLN A 184 18.20 24.89 -2.77
CA GLN A 184 19.61 24.46 -2.77
C GLN A 184 19.75 22.94 -2.80
N ILE A 185 18.94 22.21 -2.05
CA ILE A 185 18.92 20.75 -2.04
C ILE A 185 18.50 20.21 -3.41
N SER A 186 17.42 20.74 -3.96
CA SER A 186 16.95 20.33 -5.27
C SER A 186 17.95 20.62 -6.40
N TRP A 187 18.78 21.65 -6.28
CA TRP A 187 19.86 21.93 -7.26
C TRP A 187 21.00 20.91 -7.20
N ASP A 188 21.29 20.30 -6.06
CA ASP A 188 22.32 19.26 -5.96
C ASP A 188 21.80 17.87 -6.39
N ARG A 189 20.52 17.60 -6.23
CA ARG A 189 19.88 16.35 -6.60
C ARG A 189 19.61 16.28 -8.10
N ARG A 190 20.04 15.20 -8.74
CA ARG A 190 19.87 14.93 -10.17
C ARG A 190 19.11 13.63 -10.37
N LEU A 191 18.37 13.52 -11.46
CA LEU A 191 17.92 12.25 -11.97
C LEU A 191 19.03 11.58 -12.75
N ALA A 192 19.21 10.30 -12.53
CA ALA A 192 20.08 9.44 -13.32
C ALA A 192 19.26 8.53 -14.24
N ASP A 193 19.83 8.24 -15.40
CA ASP A 193 19.18 7.47 -16.46
C ASP A 193 19.37 5.97 -16.24
N ALA A 194 18.34 5.27 -15.77
CA ALA A 194 18.37 3.84 -15.55
C ALA A 194 18.52 2.99 -16.83
N ARG A 195 18.32 3.56 -18.03
CA ARG A 195 18.62 2.88 -19.30
C ARG A 195 20.12 2.68 -19.50
N LYS A 196 20.96 3.48 -18.84
CA LYS A 196 22.41 3.36 -18.92
C LYS A 196 22.90 2.18 -18.07
N PRO A 197 23.52 1.16 -18.68
CA PRO A 197 23.99 -0.02 -17.94
C PRO A 197 24.95 0.31 -16.81
N GLY A 198 25.78 1.32 -16.97
CA GLY A 198 26.73 1.76 -15.93
C GLY A 198 26.04 2.32 -14.69
N TRP A 199 24.89 3.00 -14.83
CA TRP A 199 24.10 3.44 -13.68
C TRP A 199 23.46 2.25 -12.96
N ARG A 200 22.85 1.33 -13.70
CA ARG A 200 22.30 0.11 -13.10
C ARG A 200 23.38 -0.69 -12.36
N ALA A 201 24.57 -0.88 -12.97
CA ALA A 201 25.68 -1.56 -12.32
C ALA A 201 26.14 -0.84 -11.04
N TYR A 202 26.12 0.50 -11.02
CA TYR A 202 26.42 1.28 -9.82
C TYR A 202 25.40 1.05 -8.71
N LEU A 203 24.11 1.04 -9.05
CA LEU A 203 23.02 0.76 -8.11
C LEU A 203 23.04 -0.69 -7.61
N LEU A 204 23.27 -1.65 -8.50
CA LEU A 204 23.35 -3.07 -8.14
C LEU A 204 24.45 -3.36 -7.14
N ARG A 205 25.62 -2.71 -7.24
CA ARG A 205 26.67 -2.83 -6.22
C ARG A 205 26.19 -2.38 -4.83
N LYS A 206 25.35 -1.32 -4.75
CA LYS A 206 24.76 -0.87 -3.49
C LYS A 206 23.74 -1.87 -2.94
N ALA A 207 22.91 -2.42 -3.82
CA ALA A 207 21.94 -3.45 -3.46
C ALA A 207 22.64 -4.75 -3.01
N GLU A 208 23.72 -5.15 -3.69
CA GLU A 208 24.53 -6.32 -3.33
C GLU A 208 25.12 -6.19 -1.92
N LEU A 209 25.65 -5.01 -1.56
CA LEU A 209 26.13 -4.75 -0.20
C LEU A 209 25.02 -4.86 0.86
N ALA A 210 23.77 -4.52 0.52
CA ALA A 210 22.62 -4.68 1.41
C ALA A 210 22.30 -6.16 1.61
N VAL A 211 22.26 -6.96 0.53
CA VAL A 211 22.05 -8.41 0.61
C VAL A 211 23.18 -9.09 1.39
N ASP A 212 24.43 -8.68 1.18
CA ASP A 212 25.57 -9.19 1.95
C ASP A 212 25.48 -8.84 3.45
N ALA A 213 24.88 -7.69 3.78
CA ALA A 213 24.60 -7.30 5.16
C ALA A 213 23.45 -8.11 5.79
N GLY A 214 22.70 -8.88 4.99
CA GLY A 214 21.67 -9.79 5.48
C GLY A 214 20.25 -9.27 5.41
N VAL A 215 19.95 -8.22 4.64
CA VAL A 215 18.56 -7.75 4.50
C VAL A 215 17.64 -8.82 3.91
N ASP A 216 16.39 -8.81 4.33
CA ASP A 216 15.36 -9.74 3.84
C ASP A 216 14.68 -9.24 2.55
N ALA A 217 14.79 -7.94 2.27
CA ALA A 217 14.24 -7.35 1.05
C ALA A 217 15.02 -6.13 0.56
N ILE A 218 14.94 -5.89 -0.75
CA ILE A 218 15.39 -4.67 -1.42
C ILE A 218 14.14 -3.91 -1.90
N VAL A 219 14.06 -2.64 -1.54
CA VAL A 219 13.01 -1.76 -2.05
C VAL A 219 13.61 -0.62 -2.88
N TRP A 220 13.17 -0.54 -4.13
CA TRP A 220 13.51 0.55 -5.01
C TRP A 220 12.45 1.64 -4.93
N ASP A 221 12.87 2.84 -4.63
CA ASP A 221 12.02 4.02 -4.59
C ASP A 221 12.53 5.09 -5.56
N ASN A 222 11.74 6.14 -5.74
CA ASN A 222 12.03 7.18 -6.73
C ASN A 222 12.26 6.59 -8.13
N MET A 223 11.38 5.69 -8.52
CA MET A 223 11.34 5.06 -9.83
C MET A 223 10.85 6.08 -10.87
N ILE A 224 11.65 7.13 -11.09
CA ILE A 224 11.32 8.29 -11.93
C ILE A 224 12.17 8.27 -13.18
N GLY A 225 11.55 8.53 -14.33
CA GLY A 225 12.24 8.65 -15.61
C GLY A 225 11.80 7.59 -16.61
N TYR A 226 12.74 6.78 -17.10
CA TYR A 226 12.48 5.84 -18.18
C TYR A 226 12.19 4.44 -17.66
N ASN A 227 10.95 4.00 -17.83
CA ASN A 227 10.44 2.74 -17.27
C ASN A 227 11.15 1.49 -17.79
N ASP A 228 11.61 1.48 -19.04
CA ASP A 228 12.39 0.37 -19.60
C ASP A 228 13.70 0.13 -18.83
N GLY A 229 14.40 1.19 -18.48
CA GLY A 229 15.60 1.10 -17.63
C GLY A 229 15.30 0.70 -16.20
N LEU A 230 14.15 1.12 -15.66
CA LEU A 230 13.72 0.81 -14.30
C LEU A 230 13.25 -0.65 -14.20
N ALA A 231 12.48 -1.14 -15.15
CA ALA A 231 12.11 -2.55 -15.24
C ALA A 231 13.36 -3.46 -15.35
N GLN A 232 14.35 -3.03 -16.16
CA GLN A 232 15.62 -3.75 -16.27
C GLN A 232 16.40 -3.74 -14.94
N LEU A 233 16.39 -2.62 -14.18
CA LEU A 233 17.00 -2.56 -12.85
C LEU A 233 16.38 -3.57 -11.90
N LEU A 234 15.04 -3.68 -11.89
CA LEU A 234 14.36 -4.68 -11.06
C LEU A 234 14.76 -6.11 -11.45
N ASP A 235 14.74 -6.42 -12.73
CA ASP A 235 15.09 -7.75 -13.24
C ASP A 235 16.56 -8.09 -12.94
N ASP A 236 17.48 -7.13 -13.11
CA ASP A 236 18.88 -7.27 -12.71
C ASP A 236 19.03 -7.51 -11.20
N THR A 237 18.21 -6.83 -10.38
CA THR A 237 18.20 -6.99 -8.91
C THR A 237 17.64 -8.35 -8.51
N GLN A 238 16.57 -8.84 -9.15
CA GLN A 238 16.04 -10.18 -8.94
C GLN A 238 17.11 -11.24 -9.20
N ARG A 239 17.78 -11.16 -10.35
CA ARG A 239 18.89 -12.08 -10.70
C ARG A 239 20.04 -12.02 -9.71
N MET A 240 20.40 -10.84 -9.22
CA MET A 240 21.42 -10.65 -8.20
C MET A 240 21.01 -11.31 -6.88
N ALA A 241 19.77 -11.08 -6.42
CA ALA A 241 19.25 -11.67 -5.19
C ALA A 241 19.19 -13.21 -5.26
N GLU A 242 18.75 -13.78 -6.39
CA GLU A 242 18.76 -15.24 -6.64
C GLU A 242 20.18 -15.81 -6.62
N ARG A 243 21.14 -15.14 -7.27
CA ARG A 243 22.54 -15.55 -7.25
C ARG A 243 23.09 -15.57 -5.81
N LYS A 244 22.87 -14.51 -5.04
CA LYS A 244 23.31 -14.40 -3.65
C LYS A 244 22.67 -15.47 -2.75
N ALA A 245 21.40 -15.77 -2.95
CA ALA A 245 20.73 -16.85 -2.22
C ALA A 245 21.43 -18.20 -2.46
N ARG A 246 21.74 -18.53 -3.73
CA ARG A 246 22.48 -19.75 -4.07
C ARG A 246 23.91 -19.79 -3.52
N GLU A 247 24.61 -18.65 -3.56
CA GLU A 247 25.99 -18.55 -3.06
C GLU A 247 26.07 -18.70 -1.55
N THR A 248 25.09 -18.19 -0.81
CA THR A 248 25.11 -18.11 0.66
C THR A 248 24.29 -19.18 1.36
N GLY A 249 23.39 -19.87 0.64
CA GLY A 249 22.41 -20.79 1.22
C GLY A 249 21.30 -20.09 2.04
N ARG A 250 21.24 -18.75 2.04
CA ARG A 250 20.19 -17.98 2.70
C ARG A 250 18.95 -17.87 1.80
N PRO A 251 17.76 -17.63 2.37
CA PRO A 251 16.59 -17.26 1.58
C PRO A 251 16.90 -16.08 0.65
N LYS A 252 16.27 -16.06 -0.50
CA LYS A 252 16.37 -14.94 -1.44
C LYS A 252 15.80 -13.67 -0.79
N ALA A 253 16.53 -12.57 -0.88
CA ALA A 253 16.00 -11.26 -0.53
C ALA A 253 14.89 -10.88 -1.53
N MET A 254 13.72 -10.46 -1.02
CA MET A 254 12.61 -10.00 -1.85
C MET A 254 12.97 -8.71 -2.57
N VAL A 255 12.44 -8.50 -3.76
CA VAL A 255 12.66 -7.28 -4.54
C VAL A 255 11.31 -6.66 -4.89
N TYR A 256 11.13 -5.40 -4.54
CA TYR A 256 9.91 -4.65 -4.88
C TYR A 256 10.20 -3.16 -5.08
N ALA A 257 9.26 -2.45 -5.66
CA ALA A 257 9.45 -1.05 -6.01
C ALA A 257 8.24 -0.17 -5.67
N ASN A 258 8.50 1.13 -5.49
CA ASN A 258 7.48 2.17 -5.46
C ASN A 258 7.26 2.73 -6.87
N ILE A 259 6.13 2.43 -7.46
CA ILE A 259 5.85 2.73 -8.87
C ILE A 259 4.54 3.47 -9.12
N HIS A 260 3.90 3.98 -8.07
CA HIS A 260 2.58 4.61 -8.16
C HIS A 260 2.48 5.73 -9.21
N ILE A 261 3.59 6.40 -9.54
CA ILE A 261 3.67 7.47 -10.54
C ILE A 261 4.10 6.99 -11.95
N SER A 262 4.35 5.70 -12.11
CA SER A 262 4.77 5.15 -13.40
C SER A 262 3.57 4.83 -14.29
N PRO A 263 3.52 5.28 -15.56
CA PRO A 263 2.46 4.90 -16.49
C PRO A 263 2.47 3.40 -16.84
N ASP A 264 3.61 2.73 -16.71
CA ASP A 264 3.78 1.30 -17.00
C ASP A 264 3.87 0.44 -15.72
N ARG A 265 3.22 0.90 -14.64
CA ARG A 265 3.22 0.24 -13.33
C ARG A 265 2.91 -1.25 -13.38
N PHE A 266 2.00 -1.66 -14.29
CA PHE A 266 1.63 -3.07 -14.41
C PHE A 266 2.78 -3.97 -14.82
N ALA A 267 3.66 -3.51 -15.72
CA ALA A 267 4.82 -4.27 -16.15
C ALA A 267 5.85 -4.44 -15.03
N ILE A 268 5.99 -3.43 -14.19
CA ILE A 268 6.91 -3.45 -13.05
C ILE A 268 6.32 -4.32 -11.93
N ASN A 269 5.04 -4.17 -11.60
CA ASN A 269 4.35 -4.99 -10.62
C ASN A 269 4.36 -6.50 -10.99
N ASP A 270 4.41 -6.84 -12.27
CA ASP A 270 4.59 -8.22 -12.70
C ASP A 270 5.97 -8.81 -12.33
N ILE A 271 6.97 -7.97 -12.05
CA ILE A 271 8.33 -8.38 -11.66
C ILE A 271 8.50 -8.38 -10.14
N ASP A 272 7.78 -7.52 -9.44
CA ASP A 272 7.85 -7.35 -7.99
C ASP A 272 7.48 -8.63 -7.22
N ASP A 273 8.13 -8.85 -6.11
CA ASP A 273 7.76 -9.92 -5.17
C ASP A 273 6.66 -9.48 -4.19
N VAL A 274 6.51 -8.19 -3.97
CA VAL A 274 5.49 -7.57 -3.09
C VAL A 274 4.91 -6.36 -3.81
N ILE A 275 3.60 -6.25 -3.87
CA ILE A 275 2.97 -5.02 -4.34
C ILE A 275 3.01 -3.99 -3.22
N TRP A 276 3.58 -2.83 -3.50
CA TRP A 276 3.64 -1.72 -2.58
C TRP A 276 3.02 -0.46 -3.17
N GLU A 277 2.12 0.13 -2.41
CA GLU A 277 1.50 1.42 -2.71
C GLU A 277 1.66 2.38 -1.54
N GLU A 278 2.18 3.57 -1.81
CA GLU A 278 2.46 4.65 -0.84
C GLU A 278 1.41 5.78 -0.90
N ASP A 279 0.44 5.72 -1.80
CA ASP A 279 -0.48 6.83 -2.07
C ASP A 279 -1.67 6.93 -1.10
N GLY A 280 -1.52 6.44 0.11
CA GLY A 280 -2.53 6.53 1.18
C GLY A 280 -2.57 7.91 1.85
N LYS A 281 -2.71 8.99 1.07
CA LYS A 281 -2.75 10.38 1.58
C LYS A 281 -4.04 10.72 2.30
N ASP A 282 -5.07 9.93 2.07
CA ASP A 282 -6.40 10.17 2.61
C ASP A 282 -6.59 9.37 3.89
N THR A 283 -6.67 10.05 5.00
CA THR A 283 -7.05 9.42 6.26
C THR A 283 -8.49 8.92 6.15
N PRO A 284 -8.74 7.61 6.38
CA PRO A 284 -10.10 7.08 6.34
C PRO A 284 -10.97 7.74 7.41
N GLY A 285 -12.24 7.92 7.13
CA GLY A 285 -13.16 8.55 8.08
C GLY A 285 -14.14 9.52 7.44
N ILE A 286 -14.73 10.36 8.28
CA ILE A 286 -15.61 11.46 7.87
C ILE A 286 -14.87 12.78 8.06
N TRP A 287 -14.60 13.46 6.95
CA TRP A 287 -13.89 14.73 6.94
C TRP A 287 -14.73 15.79 6.24
N ASN A 288 -15.04 16.89 6.94
CA ASN A 288 -15.89 17.94 6.40
C ASN A 288 -17.21 17.41 5.82
N GLY A 289 -17.83 16.44 6.51
CA GLY A 289 -19.06 15.80 6.08
C GLY A 289 -18.93 14.84 4.89
N LYS A 290 -17.72 14.60 4.39
CA LYS A 290 -17.44 13.66 3.30
C LYS A 290 -16.89 12.35 3.83
N TRP A 291 -17.45 11.26 3.34
CA TRP A 291 -17.00 9.91 3.65
C TRP A 291 -15.81 9.54 2.75
N GLN A 292 -14.64 9.36 3.36
CA GLN A 292 -13.38 9.02 2.68
C GLN A 292 -13.18 7.51 2.67
N VAL A 293 -13.32 6.91 1.50
CA VAL A 293 -13.13 5.46 1.26
C VAL A 293 -12.03 5.19 0.22
N ASP A 294 -11.21 6.19 -0.04
CA ASP A 294 -10.21 6.16 -1.12
C ASP A 294 -9.20 5.03 -0.95
N ASN A 295 -8.77 4.75 0.29
CA ASN A 295 -7.83 3.66 0.57
C ASN A 295 -8.46 2.30 0.27
N ALA A 296 -9.69 2.05 0.72
CA ALA A 296 -10.41 0.81 0.44
C ALA A 296 -10.56 0.57 -1.07
N ARG A 297 -10.89 1.64 -1.83
CA ARG A 297 -10.96 1.60 -3.29
C ARG A 297 -9.62 1.22 -3.91
N LYS A 298 -8.52 1.89 -3.50
CA LYS A 298 -7.17 1.63 -4.00
C LYS A 298 -6.72 0.21 -3.67
N ILE A 299 -6.94 -0.26 -2.44
CA ILE A 299 -6.63 -1.63 -2.02
C ILE A 299 -7.37 -2.66 -2.88
N LYS A 300 -8.66 -2.43 -3.16
CA LYS A 300 -9.43 -3.31 -4.07
C LYS A 300 -8.86 -3.31 -5.49
N PHE A 301 -8.43 -2.16 -6.00
CA PHE A 301 -7.79 -2.07 -7.31
C PHE A 301 -6.47 -2.86 -7.34
N LEU A 302 -5.61 -2.67 -6.35
CA LEU A 302 -4.32 -3.35 -6.24
C LEU A 302 -4.48 -4.87 -6.06
N ASN A 303 -5.51 -5.32 -5.35
CA ASN A 303 -5.85 -6.74 -5.29
C ASN A 303 -6.30 -7.30 -6.66
N GLY A 304 -6.88 -6.47 -7.52
CA GLY A 304 -7.19 -6.83 -8.91
C GLY A 304 -5.97 -6.80 -9.84
N GLU A 305 -4.92 -6.10 -9.45
CA GLU A 305 -3.67 -5.92 -10.20
C GLU A 305 -2.64 -7.01 -9.87
N LYS A 306 -2.50 -7.37 -8.59
CA LYS A 306 -1.46 -8.28 -8.12
C LYS A 306 -1.61 -9.70 -8.66
N GLN A 307 -0.51 -10.43 -8.71
CA GLN A 307 -0.52 -11.88 -8.89
C GLN A 307 -1.18 -12.56 -7.68
N PRO A 308 -1.82 -13.73 -7.84
CA PRO A 308 -2.50 -14.41 -6.72
C PRO A 308 -1.59 -14.69 -5.51
N TRP A 309 -0.30 -14.93 -5.74
CA TRP A 309 0.69 -15.24 -4.72
C TRP A 309 1.38 -14.00 -4.11
N GLN A 310 1.31 -12.84 -4.78
CA GLN A 310 1.94 -11.62 -4.30
C GLN A 310 1.17 -11.05 -3.10
N PRO A 311 1.83 -10.76 -1.97
CA PRO A 311 1.22 -9.97 -0.92
C PRO A 311 1.09 -8.52 -1.34
N LEU A 312 0.09 -7.85 -0.79
CA LEU A 312 -0.11 -6.42 -0.94
C LEU A 312 0.26 -5.71 0.35
N LYS A 313 1.19 -4.79 0.27
CA LYS A 313 1.54 -3.85 1.32
C LYS A 313 0.97 -2.48 0.95
N TYR A 314 -0.03 -2.04 1.70
CA TYR A 314 -0.63 -0.72 1.52
C TYR A 314 -0.13 0.23 2.60
N GLU A 315 0.68 1.21 2.19
CA GLU A 315 1.20 2.22 3.08
C GLU A 315 0.19 3.36 3.21
N ASN A 316 -0.47 3.40 4.35
CA ASN A 316 -1.30 4.54 4.69
C ASN A 316 -0.37 5.67 5.14
N ASP A 317 -0.10 6.55 4.20
CA ASP A 317 0.78 7.69 4.37
C ASP A 317 0.05 8.84 5.09
N LEU A 318 -0.15 8.68 6.39
CA LEU A 318 -0.56 9.77 7.28
C LEU A 318 0.52 10.87 7.37
N TYR A 319 1.56 10.75 6.56
CA TYR A 319 2.73 11.59 6.40
C TYR A 319 2.41 12.99 5.88
N HIS A 320 1.43 13.12 4.99
CA HIS A 320 1.01 14.42 4.52
C HIS A 320 0.08 15.08 5.53
N CYS A 321 0.71 15.63 6.57
CA CYS A 321 0.03 16.30 7.66
C CYS A 321 -0.81 17.52 7.22
N GLY A 322 -0.74 17.88 5.93
CA GLY A 322 -1.42 19.07 5.43
C GLY A 322 -1.05 20.32 6.24
N PRO A 323 -1.99 21.26 6.46
CA PRO A 323 -1.78 22.42 7.30
C PRO A 323 -1.78 22.12 8.81
N ARG A 324 -1.86 20.83 9.23
CA ARG A 324 -1.82 20.46 10.65
C ARG A 324 -0.45 20.81 11.22
N GLU A 325 -0.42 21.59 12.28
CA GLU A 325 0.81 21.92 13.00
C GLU A 325 1.48 20.69 13.63
N ARG A 326 0.69 19.65 13.91
CA ARG A 326 1.14 18.37 14.47
C ARG A 326 0.89 17.24 13.51
N CYS A 327 1.93 16.46 13.24
CA CYS A 327 1.89 15.29 12.37
C CYS A 327 1.70 13.99 13.15
N ILE A 328 0.98 14.03 14.25
CA ILE A 328 0.61 12.84 15.02
C ILE A 328 -0.84 12.53 14.72
N PRO A 329 -1.15 11.44 13.99
CA PRO A 329 -2.51 11.00 13.78
C PRO A 329 -3.15 10.60 15.10
N SER A 330 -4.44 10.85 15.25
CA SER A 330 -5.18 10.45 16.45
C SER A 330 -5.24 8.93 16.61
N PRO A 331 -5.46 8.41 17.80
CA PRO A 331 -5.69 6.97 18.02
C PRO A 331 -6.77 6.38 17.10
N ALA A 332 -7.87 7.09 16.90
CA ALA A 332 -8.96 6.64 16.03
C ALA A 332 -8.55 6.53 14.54
N GLU A 333 -7.78 7.50 14.04
CA GLU A 333 -7.21 7.46 12.68
C GLU A 333 -6.27 6.26 12.52
N GLN A 334 -5.42 5.97 13.51
CA GLN A 334 -4.53 4.81 13.49
C GLN A 334 -5.32 3.51 13.44
N LYS A 335 -6.30 3.34 14.32
CA LYS A 335 -7.15 2.16 14.42
C LYS A 335 -7.88 1.87 13.12
N LEU A 336 -8.60 2.87 12.60
CA LEU A 336 -9.40 2.72 11.39
C LEU A 336 -8.56 2.40 10.16
N SER A 337 -7.39 3.02 10.01
CA SER A 337 -6.53 2.75 8.86
C SER A 337 -5.86 1.37 8.90
N ILE A 338 -5.56 0.82 10.09
CA ILE A 338 -5.11 -0.57 10.23
C ILE A 338 -6.25 -1.54 9.87
N ALA A 339 -7.44 -1.31 10.44
CA ALA A 339 -8.60 -2.12 10.18
C ALA A 339 -8.99 -2.15 8.70
N GLU A 340 -8.96 -0.99 8.05
CA GLU A 340 -9.28 -0.84 6.63
C GLU A 340 -8.32 -1.68 5.76
N ALA A 341 -7.01 -1.55 5.96
CA ALA A 341 -6.03 -2.32 5.21
C ALA A 341 -6.31 -3.83 5.32
N CYS A 342 -6.48 -4.33 6.54
CA CYS A 342 -6.69 -5.75 6.80
C CYS A 342 -8.04 -6.27 6.26
N ALA A 343 -9.12 -5.53 6.45
CA ALA A 343 -10.45 -5.93 5.98
C ALA A 343 -10.52 -6.06 4.45
N PHE A 344 -9.71 -5.29 3.73
CA PHE A 344 -9.66 -5.33 2.28
C PHE A 344 -8.49 -6.16 1.71
N GLY A 345 -7.76 -6.90 2.55
CA GLY A 345 -6.77 -7.87 2.12
C GLY A 345 -5.39 -7.29 1.81
N ALA A 346 -5.04 -6.18 2.47
CA ALA A 346 -3.69 -5.65 2.48
C ALA A 346 -3.02 -5.87 3.84
N ALA A 347 -1.70 -6.09 3.83
CA ALA A 347 -0.90 -6.03 5.02
C ALA A 347 -0.77 -4.59 5.53
N THR A 348 -0.74 -4.41 6.83
CA THR A 348 -0.61 -3.08 7.42
C THR A 348 0.78 -2.51 7.16
N SER A 349 0.84 -1.30 6.69
CA SER A 349 2.07 -0.54 6.51
C SER A 349 1.90 0.84 7.13
N ARG A 350 2.89 1.24 7.94
CA ARG A 350 2.89 2.53 8.64
C ARG A 350 4.08 3.35 8.25
N ASN A 351 3.83 4.56 7.82
CA ASN A 351 4.86 5.57 7.70
C ASN A 351 4.79 6.49 8.93
N ILE A 352 5.85 6.48 9.71
CA ILE A 352 5.97 7.31 10.91
C ILE A 352 6.78 8.54 10.56
N GLU A 353 6.07 9.64 10.36
CA GLU A 353 6.66 10.94 10.06
C GLU A 353 7.62 11.40 11.17
N GLY A 354 8.68 12.11 10.80
CA GLY A 354 9.76 12.45 11.71
C GLY A 354 9.34 13.20 12.97
N ARG A 355 8.33 14.07 12.92
CA ARG A 355 7.82 14.76 14.14
C ARG A 355 7.14 13.79 15.09
N PHE A 356 6.33 12.87 14.56
CA PHE A 356 5.73 11.82 15.36
C PHE A 356 6.81 10.90 15.94
N LEU A 357 7.78 10.46 15.14
CA LEU A 357 8.88 9.62 15.60
C LEU A 357 9.69 10.30 16.69
N SER A 358 10.05 11.58 16.52
CA SER A 358 10.77 12.34 17.53
C SER A 358 9.97 12.49 18.83
N ALA A 359 8.67 12.81 18.74
CA ALA A 359 7.78 12.91 19.89
C ALA A 359 7.65 11.56 20.63
N LEU A 360 7.57 10.45 19.88
CA LEU A 360 7.50 9.12 20.44
C LEU A 360 8.77 8.73 21.21
N ILE A 361 9.94 8.99 20.64
CA ILE A 361 11.23 8.74 21.31
C ILE A 361 11.38 9.59 22.58
N LYS A 362 10.93 10.83 22.56
CA LYS A 362 10.87 11.70 23.74
C LYS A 362 9.83 11.28 24.76
N GLY A 363 8.89 10.43 24.38
CA GLY A 363 7.82 9.94 25.24
C GLY A 363 6.69 10.93 25.44
N GLU A 364 6.43 11.78 24.48
CA GLU A 364 5.32 12.74 24.54
C GLU A 364 3.97 12.02 24.62
N PRO A 365 3.04 12.49 25.48
CA PRO A 365 1.78 11.76 25.74
C PRO A 365 0.95 11.48 24.51
N GLU A 366 0.77 12.46 23.61
CA GLU A 366 -0.01 12.33 22.38
C GLU A 366 0.57 11.25 21.45
N ALA A 367 1.89 11.22 21.29
CA ALA A 367 2.59 10.22 20.49
C ALA A 367 2.45 8.82 21.10
N ARG A 368 2.54 8.71 22.43
CA ARG A 368 2.34 7.44 23.13
C ARG A 368 0.92 6.91 22.99
N GLU A 369 -0.11 7.75 23.05
CA GLU A 369 -1.50 7.32 22.86
C GLU A 369 -1.75 6.83 21.42
N ALA A 370 -1.25 7.54 20.42
CA ALA A 370 -1.29 7.08 19.02
C ALA A 370 -0.57 5.74 18.86
N TRP A 371 0.59 5.58 19.49
CA TRP A 371 1.36 4.32 19.45
C TRP A 371 0.65 3.15 20.14
N LYS A 372 0.01 3.39 21.28
CA LYS A 372 -0.81 2.38 21.96
C LYS A 372 -1.95 1.90 21.08
N ALA A 373 -2.59 2.79 20.32
CA ALA A 373 -3.64 2.40 19.37
C ALA A 373 -3.13 1.49 18.26
N ILE A 374 -1.93 1.78 17.72
CA ILE A 374 -1.26 0.90 16.77
C ILE A 374 -0.97 -0.46 17.41
N ALA A 375 -0.37 -0.47 18.62
CA ALA A 375 -0.04 -1.70 19.34
C ALA A 375 -1.28 -2.56 19.62
N GLN A 376 -2.39 -1.96 20.05
CA GLN A 376 -3.66 -2.63 20.30
C GLN A 376 -4.17 -3.38 19.07
N TYR A 377 -4.13 -2.72 17.90
CA TYR A 377 -4.62 -3.32 16.66
C TYR A 377 -3.67 -4.36 16.09
N ASN A 378 -2.36 -4.11 16.15
CA ASN A 378 -1.38 -5.10 15.74
C ASN A 378 -1.45 -6.37 16.62
N HIS A 379 -1.64 -6.21 17.94
CA HIS A 379 -1.84 -7.34 18.85
C HIS A 379 -3.06 -8.18 18.45
N PHE A 380 -4.19 -7.54 18.19
CA PHE A 380 -5.39 -8.22 17.69
C PHE A 380 -5.12 -8.97 16.37
N LEU A 381 -4.35 -8.38 15.46
CA LEU A 381 -3.98 -9.03 14.19
C LEU A 381 -3.05 -10.23 14.39
N VAL A 382 -2.19 -10.23 15.39
CA VAL A 382 -1.34 -11.37 15.75
C VAL A 382 -2.18 -12.48 16.36
N GLU A 383 -3.03 -12.14 17.33
CA GLU A 383 -3.90 -13.10 18.01
C GLU A 383 -4.89 -13.79 17.06
N HIS A 384 -5.36 -13.06 16.04
CA HIS A 384 -6.36 -13.54 15.07
C HIS A 384 -5.82 -13.61 13.64
N GLN A 385 -4.53 -13.85 13.46
CA GLN A 385 -3.89 -13.84 12.12
C GLN A 385 -4.53 -14.82 11.14
N GLU A 386 -5.07 -15.93 11.63
CA GLU A 386 -5.75 -16.91 10.80
C GLU A 386 -7.00 -16.37 10.10
N LEU A 387 -7.64 -15.31 10.62
CA LEU A 387 -8.79 -14.68 9.97
C LEU A 387 -8.41 -13.97 8.66
N TYR A 388 -7.18 -13.48 8.59
CA TYR A 388 -6.72 -12.68 7.45
C TYR A 388 -5.89 -13.48 6.45
N HIS A 389 -5.22 -14.54 6.95
CA HIS A 389 -4.35 -15.35 6.13
C HIS A 389 -5.11 -16.04 4.99
N GLN A 390 -4.75 -15.71 3.74
CA GLN A 390 -5.34 -16.25 2.52
C GLN A 390 -6.88 -16.10 2.41
N ALA A 391 -7.49 -15.24 3.22
CA ALA A 391 -8.91 -14.95 3.10
C ALA A 391 -9.19 -14.20 1.81
N ALA A 392 -10.09 -14.71 0.98
CA ALA A 392 -10.44 -14.12 -0.31
C ALA A 392 -11.78 -13.37 -0.23
N PRO A 393 -11.94 -12.24 -0.95
CA PRO A 393 -13.22 -11.54 -1.02
C PRO A 393 -14.33 -12.45 -1.56
N VAL A 394 -15.53 -12.30 -1.04
CA VAL A 394 -16.74 -12.95 -1.56
C VAL A 394 -17.54 -11.94 -2.35
N ALA A 395 -17.54 -12.08 -3.67
CA ALA A 395 -18.23 -11.17 -4.57
C ALA A 395 -18.91 -11.91 -5.72
N ARG A 396 -20.08 -11.44 -6.13
CA ARG A 396 -20.77 -11.86 -7.37
C ARG A 396 -20.62 -10.80 -8.46
N ILE A 397 -20.08 -9.65 -8.12
CA ILE A 397 -19.96 -8.47 -8.98
C ILE A 397 -18.46 -8.18 -9.15
N ALA A 398 -18.03 -7.97 -10.40
CA ALA A 398 -16.71 -7.39 -10.66
C ALA A 398 -16.88 -6.01 -11.31
N LEU A 399 -16.12 -5.04 -10.82
CA LEU A 399 -15.97 -3.72 -11.40
C LEU A 399 -14.69 -3.72 -12.26
N ILE A 400 -14.82 -3.51 -13.56
CA ILE A 400 -13.67 -3.39 -14.44
C ILE A 400 -13.10 -1.98 -14.33
N SER A 401 -11.81 -1.85 -14.09
CA SER A 401 -11.16 -0.54 -13.96
C SER A 401 -9.85 -0.51 -14.74
N ALA A 402 -9.48 0.66 -15.24
CA ALA A 402 -8.17 0.91 -15.85
C ALA A 402 -7.20 1.57 -14.88
N GLU A 403 -7.72 2.19 -13.82
CA GLU A 403 -6.94 2.99 -12.86
C GLU A 403 -7.54 2.92 -11.45
N PRO A 404 -6.77 3.27 -10.40
CA PRO A 404 -7.24 3.23 -9.02
C PRO A 404 -8.40 4.21 -8.72
N HIS A 405 -8.47 5.32 -9.44
CA HIS A 405 -9.45 6.39 -9.20
C HIS A 405 -10.75 6.16 -9.95
N ASN A 406 -11.55 5.22 -9.46
CA ASN A 406 -12.86 4.89 -10.04
C ASN A 406 -14.01 5.31 -9.11
N PRO A 407 -14.78 6.37 -9.41
CA PRO A 407 -15.87 6.84 -8.56
C PRO A 407 -16.97 5.82 -8.29
N LEU A 408 -17.19 4.87 -9.20
CA LEU A 408 -18.16 3.79 -8.98
C LEU A 408 -17.75 2.87 -7.84
N ALA A 409 -16.44 2.66 -7.64
CA ALA A 409 -15.95 1.88 -6.51
C ALA A 409 -16.29 2.54 -5.17
N ASP A 410 -16.20 3.88 -5.08
CA ASP A 410 -16.60 4.62 -3.88
C ASP A 410 -18.09 4.42 -3.57
N GLU A 411 -18.94 4.52 -4.59
CA GLU A 411 -20.38 4.31 -4.42
C GLU A 411 -20.73 2.88 -3.99
N PHE A 412 -20.03 1.89 -4.55
CA PHE A 412 -20.19 0.49 -4.16
C PHE A 412 -19.74 0.26 -2.71
N LEU A 413 -18.60 0.83 -2.31
CA LEU A 413 -18.11 0.77 -0.94
C LEU A 413 -19.10 1.41 0.04
N LYS A 414 -19.52 2.65 -0.23
CA LYS A 414 -20.50 3.38 0.60
C LYS A 414 -21.83 2.66 0.73
N GLN A 415 -22.21 1.84 -0.24
CA GLN A 415 -23.40 1.00 -0.19
C GLN A 415 -23.16 -0.40 0.36
N SER A 416 -21.93 -0.72 0.79
CA SER A 416 -21.53 -2.04 1.24
C SER A 416 -21.83 -3.16 0.23
N VAL A 417 -21.75 -2.83 -1.06
CA VAL A 417 -21.86 -3.82 -2.14
C VAL A 417 -20.59 -4.67 -2.15
N PHE A 418 -20.74 -5.98 -2.13
CA PHE A 418 -19.59 -6.88 -2.23
C PHE A 418 -19.16 -7.04 -3.69
N PHE A 419 -18.03 -6.43 -4.03
CA PHE A 419 -17.46 -6.48 -5.37
C PHE A 419 -15.95 -6.71 -5.32
N GLU A 420 -15.40 -7.19 -6.40
CA GLU A 420 -13.97 -7.18 -6.68
C GLU A 420 -13.67 -6.21 -7.82
N THR A 421 -12.51 -5.57 -7.80
CA THR A 421 -12.00 -4.84 -8.95
C THR A 421 -11.19 -5.79 -9.82
N LYS A 422 -11.41 -5.76 -11.14
CA LYS A 422 -10.57 -6.44 -12.12
C LYS A 422 -9.99 -5.40 -13.07
N VAL A 423 -8.68 -5.50 -13.28
CA VAL A 423 -7.95 -4.51 -14.08
C VAL A 423 -8.11 -4.83 -15.56
N LEU A 424 -8.52 -3.84 -16.36
CA LEU A 424 -8.73 -4.00 -17.80
C LEU A 424 -7.50 -4.59 -18.50
N ALA A 425 -6.29 -4.08 -18.16
CA ALA A 425 -5.03 -4.52 -18.73
C ALA A 425 -4.69 -5.99 -18.45
N HIS A 426 -5.38 -6.63 -17.50
CA HIS A 426 -5.18 -8.03 -17.13
C HIS A 426 -6.25 -8.99 -17.68
N LEU A 427 -7.29 -8.49 -18.32
CA LEU A 427 -8.35 -9.37 -18.84
C LEU A 427 -7.87 -10.39 -19.88
N ASP A 428 -6.86 -10.03 -20.66
CA ASP A 428 -6.22 -10.94 -21.63
C ASP A 428 -5.17 -11.88 -21.00
N LYS A 429 -4.81 -11.66 -19.73
CA LYS A 429 -3.86 -12.49 -18.98
C LYS A 429 -4.51 -13.68 -18.23
N GLY A 430 -5.75 -14.02 -18.53
CA GLY A 430 -6.42 -15.17 -17.93
C GLY A 430 -7.08 -14.94 -16.58
N VAL A 431 -7.35 -13.69 -16.18
CA VAL A 431 -8.11 -13.37 -14.97
C VAL A 431 -9.44 -14.12 -14.98
N PRO A 432 -9.78 -14.91 -13.94
CA PRO A 432 -11.06 -15.62 -13.88
C PRO A 432 -12.23 -14.64 -13.76
N LEU A 433 -13.18 -14.71 -14.69
CA LEU A 433 -14.42 -13.94 -14.68
C LEU A 433 -15.64 -14.83 -14.38
N GLU A 434 -15.51 -16.13 -14.50
CA GLU A 434 -16.58 -17.12 -14.45
C GLU A 434 -17.24 -17.22 -13.06
N GLN A 435 -16.53 -16.75 -12.03
CA GLN A 435 -17.06 -16.69 -10.65
C GLN A 435 -18.06 -15.54 -10.43
N PHE A 436 -18.08 -14.54 -11.33
CA PHE A 436 -18.99 -13.41 -11.21
C PHE A 436 -20.30 -13.64 -11.97
N LYS A 437 -21.38 -13.03 -11.50
CA LYS A 437 -22.65 -12.95 -12.22
C LYS A 437 -22.77 -11.67 -13.01
N VAL A 438 -22.12 -10.61 -12.53
CA VAL A 438 -22.22 -9.28 -13.12
C VAL A 438 -20.84 -8.66 -13.29
N LEU A 439 -20.59 -8.11 -14.48
CA LEU A 439 -19.46 -7.21 -14.72
C LEU A 439 -20.01 -5.79 -14.90
N VAL A 440 -19.46 -4.85 -14.16
CA VAL A 440 -19.76 -3.43 -14.33
C VAL A 440 -18.60 -2.76 -15.06
N ILE A 441 -18.88 -2.16 -16.20
CA ILE A 441 -17.89 -1.54 -17.07
C ILE A 441 -18.21 -0.03 -17.16
N PRO A 442 -17.35 0.86 -16.61
CA PRO A 442 -17.49 2.31 -16.77
C PRO A 442 -17.50 2.72 -18.23
N SER A 443 -18.31 3.73 -18.57
CA SER A 443 -18.47 4.21 -19.95
C SER A 443 -17.24 4.94 -20.49
N ASP A 444 -16.41 5.47 -19.60
CA ASP A 444 -15.15 6.17 -19.87
C ASP A 444 -13.92 5.23 -19.91
N LEU A 445 -14.15 3.93 -19.72
CA LEU A 445 -13.07 2.95 -19.80
C LEU A 445 -12.47 2.94 -21.23
N PRO A 446 -11.14 2.82 -21.37
CA PRO A 446 -10.51 2.60 -22.67
C PRO A 446 -11.14 1.43 -23.41
N LYS A 447 -11.21 1.54 -24.74
CA LYS A 447 -11.81 0.46 -25.54
C LYS A 447 -11.00 -0.84 -25.35
N PRO A 448 -11.65 -1.95 -24.98
CA PRO A 448 -10.99 -3.25 -24.87
C PRO A 448 -10.33 -3.63 -26.22
N ASN A 449 -9.14 -4.21 -26.16
CA ASN A 449 -8.52 -4.83 -27.33
C ASN A 449 -9.28 -6.09 -27.80
N GLY A 450 -8.84 -6.71 -28.88
CA GLY A 450 -9.55 -7.86 -29.46
C GLY A 450 -9.68 -9.04 -28.49
N GLU A 451 -8.64 -9.33 -27.71
CA GLU A 451 -8.59 -10.43 -26.76
C GLU A 451 -9.44 -10.15 -25.51
N GLN A 452 -9.34 -8.94 -24.97
CA GLN A 452 -10.18 -8.48 -23.87
C GLN A 452 -11.65 -8.50 -24.26
N LYS A 453 -12.00 -8.04 -25.48
CA LYS A 453 -13.36 -8.11 -26.02
C LYS A 453 -13.84 -9.57 -26.11
N ALA A 454 -13.03 -10.46 -26.63
CA ALA A 454 -13.38 -11.89 -26.73
C ALA A 454 -13.64 -12.51 -25.35
N ARG A 455 -12.91 -12.09 -24.30
CA ARG A 455 -13.18 -12.51 -22.92
C ARG A 455 -14.53 -12.02 -22.41
N LEU A 456 -14.86 -10.76 -22.66
CA LEU A 456 -16.16 -10.18 -22.28
C LEU A 456 -17.33 -10.86 -23.04
N ASP A 457 -17.14 -11.15 -24.32
CA ASP A 457 -18.13 -11.85 -25.14
C ASP A 457 -18.37 -13.29 -24.62
N ARG A 458 -17.30 -14.03 -24.24
CA ARG A 458 -17.42 -15.36 -23.60
C ARG A 458 -18.15 -15.30 -22.26
N PHE A 459 -17.86 -14.29 -21.42
CA PHE A 459 -18.57 -14.10 -20.17
C PHE A 459 -20.08 -13.94 -20.38
N THR A 460 -20.49 -13.14 -21.36
CA THR A 460 -21.92 -12.95 -21.70
C THR A 460 -22.52 -14.22 -22.27
N ALA A 461 -21.82 -14.94 -23.15
CA ALA A 461 -22.27 -16.22 -23.71
C ALA A 461 -22.45 -17.29 -22.61
N GLY A 462 -21.69 -17.23 -21.54
CA GLY A 462 -21.81 -18.07 -20.35
C GLY A 462 -22.96 -17.67 -19.39
N GLY A 463 -23.80 -16.70 -19.77
CA GLY A 463 -24.94 -16.24 -18.95
C GLY A 463 -24.60 -15.09 -17.99
N GLY A 464 -23.40 -14.54 -18.05
CA GLY A 464 -23.01 -13.37 -17.27
C GLY A 464 -23.67 -12.08 -17.78
N VAL A 465 -23.96 -11.15 -16.88
CA VAL A 465 -24.57 -9.86 -17.19
C VAL A 465 -23.50 -8.77 -17.24
N ILE A 466 -23.48 -7.98 -18.31
CA ILE A 466 -22.62 -6.80 -18.39
C ILE A 466 -23.48 -5.54 -18.23
N ILE A 467 -23.17 -4.73 -17.22
CA ILE A 467 -23.77 -3.41 -17.00
C ILE A 467 -22.77 -2.35 -17.44
N ARG A 468 -23.10 -1.57 -18.45
CA ARG A 468 -22.34 -0.38 -18.80
C ARG A 468 -22.80 0.77 -17.91
N ALA A 469 -21.86 1.36 -17.19
CA ALA A 469 -22.12 2.37 -16.18
C ALA A 469 -21.84 3.77 -16.71
N GLY A 470 -22.85 4.65 -16.65
CA GLY A 470 -22.67 6.10 -16.82
C GLY A 470 -22.23 6.77 -15.51
N LYS A 471 -22.66 8.03 -15.33
CA LYS A 471 -22.32 8.85 -14.14
C LYS A 471 -23.24 8.60 -12.93
N GLU A 472 -24.22 7.70 -13.03
CA GLU A 472 -25.27 7.48 -12.02
C GLU A 472 -24.84 6.41 -11.00
N GLY A 473 -23.79 6.69 -10.22
CA GLY A 473 -23.09 5.70 -9.37
C GLY A 473 -24.02 4.88 -8.46
N ALA A 474 -24.86 5.53 -7.67
CA ALA A 474 -25.74 4.83 -6.71
C ALA A 474 -26.78 3.93 -7.39
N ALA A 475 -27.38 4.37 -8.50
CA ALA A 475 -28.32 3.57 -9.25
C ALA A 475 -27.65 2.34 -9.92
N ILE A 476 -26.40 2.49 -10.34
CA ILE A 476 -25.61 1.38 -10.89
C ILE A 476 -25.33 0.31 -9.83
N ALA A 477 -24.99 0.71 -8.59
CA ALA A 477 -24.76 -0.22 -7.49
C ALA A 477 -26.01 -1.09 -7.25
N SER A 478 -27.18 -0.46 -7.10
CA SER A 478 -28.45 -1.18 -6.91
C SER A 478 -28.82 -2.08 -8.09
N ARG A 479 -28.58 -1.64 -9.33
CA ARG A 479 -28.81 -2.46 -10.53
C ARG A 479 -27.86 -3.68 -10.57
N ALA A 480 -26.61 -3.49 -10.20
CA ALA A 480 -25.62 -4.57 -10.16
C ALA A 480 -26.01 -5.63 -9.11
N GLU A 481 -26.44 -5.20 -7.93
CA GLU A 481 -26.93 -6.11 -6.88
C GLU A 481 -28.19 -6.86 -7.34
N ALA A 482 -29.17 -6.16 -7.91
CA ALA A 482 -30.39 -6.79 -8.42
C ALA A 482 -30.07 -7.85 -9.49
N ALA A 483 -29.18 -7.54 -10.44
CA ALA A 483 -28.74 -8.48 -11.47
C ALA A 483 -27.92 -9.65 -10.88
N ALA A 484 -27.22 -9.45 -9.76
CA ALA A 484 -26.48 -10.50 -9.06
C ALA A 484 -27.37 -11.38 -8.15
N GLY A 485 -28.67 -11.09 -8.05
CA GLY A 485 -29.66 -11.83 -7.24
C GLY A 485 -29.98 -11.17 -5.90
N GLY A 486 -29.84 -9.86 -5.79
CA GLY A 486 -30.15 -9.04 -4.63
C GLY A 486 -28.96 -8.71 -3.73
N PRO A 487 -29.14 -7.77 -2.80
CA PRO A 487 -28.10 -7.37 -1.86
C PRO A 487 -27.74 -8.53 -0.91
N ARG A 488 -26.43 -8.65 -0.64
CA ARG A 488 -25.95 -9.63 0.35
C ARG A 488 -25.88 -9.07 1.75
N LEU A 489 -25.75 -7.77 1.90
CA LEU A 489 -25.61 -7.11 3.20
C LEU A 489 -26.61 -5.96 3.31
N SER A 490 -27.35 -5.95 4.42
CA SER A 490 -28.18 -4.83 4.84
C SER A 490 -27.76 -4.36 6.23
N LEU A 491 -27.67 -3.05 6.43
CA LEU A 491 -27.27 -2.40 7.68
C LEU A 491 -28.32 -1.37 8.08
N GLU A 492 -28.82 -1.43 9.32
CA GLU A 492 -29.83 -0.51 9.87
C GLU A 492 -29.52 -0.12 11.34
N PRO A 493 -29.32 1.15 11.68
CA PRO A 493 -29.15 2.25 10.72
C PRO A 493 -27.86 2.05 9.92
N ARG A 494 -27.90 2.46 8.66
CA ARG A 494 -26.74 2.29 7.82
C ARG A 494 -25.54 3.14 8.29
N GLY A 495 -25.79 4.41 8.65
CA GLY A 495 -24.76 5.33 9.11
C GLY A 495 -23.54 5.36 8.18
N TYR A 496 -22.37 5.32 8.79
CA TYR A 496 -21.08 5.27 8.11
C TYR A 496 -20.37 3.91 8.32
N VAL A 497 -21.16 2.84 8.49
CA VAL A 497 -20.62 1.49 8.61
C VAL A 497 -20.48 0.87 7.24
N LEU A 498 -19.30 0.34 6.95
CA LEU A 498 -18.96 -0.37 5.73
C LEU A 498 -18.74 -1.86 6.05
N GLY A 499 -19.29 -2.73 5.22
CA GLY A 499 -19.12 -4.17 5.33
C GLY A 499 -18.29 -4.76 4.19
N GLN A 500 -17.41 -5.72 4.51
CA GLN A 500 -16.66 -6.53 3.55
C GLN A 500 -16.74 -7.99 3.98
N LEU A 501 -17.13 -8.88 3.05
CA LEU A 501 -17.17 -10.33 3.32
C LEU A 501 -15.96 -11.02 2.69
N THR A 502 -15.29 -11.87 3.47
CA THR A 502 -14.21 -12.73 3.00
C THR A 502 -14.49 -14.20 3.35
N ARG A 503 -13.81 -15.12 2.66
CA ARG A 503 -13.92 -16.56 2.89
C ARG A 503 -12.52 -17.18 2.94
N LYS A 504 -12.32 -18.07 3.89
CA LYS A 504 -11.10 -18.87 4.02
C LYS A 504 -10.98 -19.90 2.88
N PRO A 505 -9.75 -20.34 2.53
CA PRO A 505 -9.54 -21.37 1.50
C PRO A 505 -10.24 -22.70 1.80
N ASP A 506 -10.46 -23.02 3.08
CA ASP A 506 -11.20 -24.23 3.50
C ASP A 506 -12.68 -24.21 3.07
N GLY A 507 -13.18 -23.04 2.65
CA GLY A 507 -14.58 -22.84 2.28
C GLY A 507 -15.58 -22.92 3.44
N ARG A 508 -15.10 -23.18 4.65
CA ARG A 508 -15.91 -23.46 5.86
C ARG A 508 -15.98 -22.27 6.82
N THR A 509 -15.19 -21.24 6.58
CA THR A 509 -15.15 -20.03 7.41
C THR A 509 -15.40 -18.80 6.56
N LEU A 510 -16.39 -18.01 6.94
CA LEU A 510 -16.72 -16.70 6.40
C LEU A 510 -16.43 -15.64 7.46
N ILE A 511 -15.94 -14.49 7.05
CA ILE A 511 -15.66 -13.38 7.93
C ILE A 511 -16.30 -12.12 7.36
N LEU A 512 -17.23 -11.54 8.12
CA LEU A 512 -17.80 -10.22 7.81
C LEU A 512 -17.01 -9.17 8.60
N HIS A 513 -16.27 -8.35 7.89
CA HIS A 513 -15.57 -7.20 8.45
C HIS A 513 -16.51 -6.00 8.44
N LEU A 514 -16.70 -5.35 9.58
CA LEU A 514 -17.52 -4.14 9.75
C LEU A 514 -16.62 -3.00 10.23
N LEU A 515 -16.57 -1.92 9.48
CA LEU A 515 -15.75 -0.75 9.76
C LEU A 515 -16.66 0.47 9.96
N ASN A 516 -16.53 1.13 11.09
CA ASN A 516 -17.19 2.40 11.34
C ASN A 516 -16.28 3.56 10.93
N TYR A 517 -16.58 4.19 9.80
CA TYR A 517 -15.83 5.34 9.30
C TYR A 517 -16.12 6.64 10.08
N ASN A 518 -17.15 6.64 10.94
CA ASN A 518 -17.32 7.76 11.87
C ASN A 518 -16.34 7.62 13.04
N HIS A 519 -15.10 8.04 12.82
CA HIS A 519 -14.02 7.97 13.80
C HIS A 519 -14.26 8.86 15.05
N GLN A 520 -15.33 9.65 15.08
CA GLN A 520 -15.68 10.56 16.18
C GLN A 520 -16.75 9.97 17.12
N ALA A 521 -17.50 8.99 16.66
CA ALA A 521 -18.55 8.35 17.44
C ALA A 521 -18.78 6.89 17.03
N PRO A 522 -19.08 6.00 17.97
CA PRO A 522 -19.43 4.61 17.68
C PRO A 522 -20.75 4.54 16.91
N ALA A 523 -20.90 3.48 16.11
CA ALA A 523 -22.19 3.09 15.58
C ALA A 523 -22.89 2.18 16.58
N GLU A 524 -24.12 2.54 16.98
CA GLU A 524 -24.85 1.84 18.03
C GLU A 524 -26.10 1.12 17.48
N ASN A 525 -26.40 -0.05 18.08
CA ASN A 525 -27.57 -0.87 17.78
C ASN A 525 -27.73 -1.15 16.28
N VAL A 526 -26.63 -1.47 15.62
CA VAL A 526 -26.63 -1.75 14.18
C VAL A 526 -27.20 -3.14 13.94
N LYS A 527 -28.35 -3.20 13.29
CA LYS A 527 -28.97 -4.44 12.80
C LYS A 527 -28.34 -4.81 11.46
N ILE A 528 -27.86 -6.04 11.38
CA ILE A 528 -27.17 -6.60 10.22
C ILE A 528 -27.97 -7.79 9.71
N ARG A 529 -28.26 -7.79 8.40
CA ARG A 529 -28.78 -8.96 7.69
C ARG A 529 -27.79 -9.35 6.60
N LEU A 530 -27.28 -10.56 6.70
CA LEU A 530 -26.32 -11.15 5.77
C LEU A 530 -26.95 -12.32 5.03
N GLU A 531 -27.07 -12.22 3.71
CA GLU A 531 -27.60 -13.25 2.82
C GLU A 531 -26.45 -14.08 2.22
N LEU A 532 -26.42 -15.37 2.54
CA LEU A 532 -25.35 -16.27 2.16
C LEU A 532 -25.76 -17.34 1.14
N SER A 533 -26.89 -17.14 0.47
CA SER A 533 -27.39 -18.07 -0.56
C SER A 533 -26.32 -18.34 -1.65
N GLY A 534 -26.15 -19.61 -1.98
CA GLY A 534 -25.11 -20.08 -2.90
C GLY A 534 -23.70 -20.14 -2.31
N LEU A 535 -23.52 -19.73 -1.05
CA LEU A 535 -22.29 -19.97 -0.25
C LEU A 535 -22.55 -21.03 0.81
N VAL A 536 -23.69 -20.91 1.47
CA VAL A 536 -24.15 -21.79 2.53
C VAL A 536 -25.60 -22.17 2.23
N SER A 537 -25.92 -23.45 2.31
CA SER A 537 -27.29 -23.94 2.12
C SER A 537 -28.11 -23.85 3.41
N ASP A 538 -27.48 -24.08 4.54
CA ASP A 538 -28.11 -24.09 5.87
C ASP A 538 -27.11 -23.65 6.94
N LEU A 539 -27.46 -22.61 7.70
CA LEU A 539 -26.68 -22.07 8.80
C LEU A 539 -26.93 -22.75 10.16
N SER A 540 -27.86 -23.68 10.25
CA SER A 540 -28.19 -24.36 11.51
C SER A 540 -27.00 -25.10 12.14
N ARG A 541 -25.97 -25.40 11.34
CA ARG A 541 -24.72 -26.06 11.77
C ARG A 541 -23.51 -25.10 11.71
N TRP A 542 -23.74 -23.82 11.88
CA TRP A 542 -22.69 -22.84 11.90
C TRP A 542 -22.63 -22.14 13.25
N GLU A 543 -21.43 -21.91 13.69
CA GLU A 543 -21.14 -21.09 14.86
C GLU A 543 -20.85 -19.66 14.40
N VAL A 544 -21.41 -18.70 15.12
CA VAL A 544 -21.22 -17.28 14.83
C VAL A 544 -20.59 -16.61 16.05
N ASN A 545 -19.42 -16.03 15.84
CA ASN A 545 -18.67 -15.33 16.87
C ASN A 545 -18.40 -13.89 16.45
N VAL A 546 -18.23 -13.01 17.42
CA VAL A 546 -17.90 -11.61 17.21
C VAL A 546 -16.59 -11.27 17.91
N LEU A 547 -15.71 -10.55 17.20
CA LEU A 547 -14.38 -10.16 17.64
C LEU A 547 -14.18 -8.67 17.38
N SER A 548 -13.53 -7.97 18.29
CA SER A 548 -13.19 -6.55 18.09
C SER A 548 -11.93 -6.20 18.89
N PRO A 549 -10.99 -5.46 18.32
CA PRO A 549 -9.87 -4.92 19.08
C PRO A 549 -10.30 -3.81 20.06
N ASP A 550 -11.46 -3.20 19.85
CA ASP A 550 -11.95 -2.08 20.66
C ASP A 550 -12.72 -2.49 21.91
N ALA A 551 -13.12 -3.77 22.00
CA ALA A 551 -13.92 -4.28 23.10
C ALA A 551 -13.40 -5.64 23.57
N ALA A 552 -13.18 -5.78 24.87
CA ALA A 552 -12.71 -7.04 25.44
C ALA A 552 -13.74 -8.19 25.27
N GLN A 553 -15.03 -7.87 25.24
CA GLN A 553 -16.12 -8.82 25.02
C GLN A 553 -17.20 -8.16 24.14
N PRO A 554 -17.02 -8.16 22.82
CA PRO A 554 -18.07 -7.71 21.93
C PRO A 554 -19.23 -8.71 21.95
N GLU A 555 -20.48 -8.21 22.01
CA GLU A 555 -21.67 -9.04 22.15
C GLU A 555 -22.74 -8.73 21.10
N PHE A 556 -23.44 -9.78 20.70
CA PHE A 556 -24.70 -9.63 19.98
C PHE A 556 -25.82 -9.17 20.94
N ALA A 557 -26.60 -8.17 20.54
CA ALA A 557 -27.86 -7.87 21.20
C ALA A 557 -28.96 -8.87 20.76
N SER A 558 -28.86 -9.39 19.55
CA SER A 558 -29.68 -10.46 19.02
C SER A 558 -28.93 -11.22 17.94
N LEU A 559 -29.23 -12.53 17.79
CA LEU A 559 -28.69 -13.36 16.71
C LEU A 559 -29.78 -14.36 16.28
N SER A 560 -30.03 -14.45 14.97
CA SER A 560 -30.96 -15.41 14.37
C SER A 560 -30.35 -16.00 13.11
N LEU A 561 -30.42 -17.31 12.97
CA LEU A 561 -29.94 -18.07 11.81
C LEU A 561 -31.10 -18.86 11.22
N TYR A 562 -31.41 -18.65 9.94
CA TYR A 562 -32.47 -19.39 9.26
C TYR A 562 -32.15 -19.56 7.76
N GLY A 563 -32.15 -20.80 7.30
CA GLY A 563 -31.70 -21.15 5.96
C GLY A 563 -30.29 -20.63 5.68
N SER A 564 -30.15 -19.77 4.69
CA SER A 564 -28.89 -19.10 4.32
C SER A 564 -28.76 -17.66 4.84
N VAL A 565 -29.64 -17.25 5.76
CA VAL A 565 -29.67 -15.88 6.29
C VAL A 565 -29.16 -15.85 7.72
N CYS A 566 -28.22 -14.94 7.98
CA CYS A 566 -27.74 -14.57 9.30
C CYS A 566 -28.21 -13.14 9.63
N GLU A 567 -29.07 -13.00 10.63
CA GLU A 567 -29.50 -11.70 11.16
C GLU A 567 -29.00 -11.52 12.57
N PHE A 568 -28.40 -10.38 12.85
CA PHE A 568 -27.94 -10.05 14.20
C PHE A 568 -27.92 -8.54 14.43
N THR A 569 -27.87 -8.15 15.69
CA THR A 569 -27.71 -6.76 16.08
C THR A 569 -26.46 -6.66 16.95
N LEU A 570 -25.55 -5.77 16.57
CA LEU A 570 -24.41 -5.38 17.38
C LEU A 570 -24.75 -4.15 18.20
N ARG A 571 -24.52 -4.21 19.51
CA ARG A 571 -24.78 -3.06 20.41
C ARG A 571 -23.92 -1.88 20.06
N ARG A 572 -22.65 -2.14 19.67
CA ARG A 572 -21.67 -1.08 19.40
C ARG A 572 -20.60 -1.56 18.43
N ILE A 573 -20.27 -0.71 17.47
CA ILE A 573 -19.11 -0.79 16.59
C ILE A 573 -18.33 0.49 16.78
N GLU A 574 -17.17 0.40 17.46
CA GLU A 574 -16.31 1.57 17.68
C GLU A 574 -15.63 1.99 16.37
N HIS A 575 -14.64 1.20 15.93
CA HIS A 575 -13.96 1.38 14.65
C HIS A 575 -14.02 0.12 13.80
N TYR A 576 -13.81 -1.05 14.44
CA TYR A 576 -13.76 -2.33 13.72
C TYR A 576 -14.35 -3.48 14.53
N THR A 577 -15.09 -4.32 13.81
CA THR A 577 -15.63 -5.59 14.34
C THR A 577 -15.57 -6.64 13.24
N ALA A 578 -15.08 -7.84 13.56
CA ALA A 578 -15.14 -9.01 12.71
C ALA A 578 -16.21 -9.98 13.24
N VAL A 579 -17.11 -10.40 12.36
CA VAL A 579 -18.07 -11.47 12.66
C VAL A 579 -17.67 -12.70 11.88
N THR A 580 -17.30 -13.76 12.58
CA THR A 580 -16.91 -15.04 11.99
C THR A 580 -18.08 -16.00 11.97
N LEU A 581 -18.29 -16.67 10.85
CA LEU A 581 -19.25 -17.74 10.68
C LEU A 581 -18.45 -18.99 10.28
N SER A 582 -18.47 -20.03 11.12
CA SER A 582 -17.69 -21.25 10.93
C SER A 582 -18.58 -22.49 10.96
N ALA A 583 -18.46 -23.34 9.93
CA ALA A 583 -19.17 -24.61 9.90
C ALA A 583 -18.67 -25.52 11.03
N THR A 584 -19.56 -25.98 11.89
CA THR A 584 -19.23 -26.96 12.92
C THR A 584 -18.81 -28.30 12.28
N ALA A 585 -17.81 -28.95 12.84
CA ALA A 585 -17.44 -30.29 12.40
C ALA A 585 -18.65 -31.22 12.54
N ALA A 586 -18.94 -32.04 11.53
CA ALA A 586 -19.89 -33.12 11.68
C ALA A 586 -19.36 -34.05 12.78
N ARG A 587 -20.11 -34.15 13.89
CA ARG A 587 -19.81 -35.12 14.96
C ARG A 587 -20.07 -36.54 14.48
#